data_c310059b0ae54b3e12c746969d7eb043
#
_entry.id   c310059b0ae54b3e12c746969d7eb043
#
_cell.length_a   1.000
_cell.length_b   1.000
_cell.length_c   1.000
_cell.angle_alpha   90.00
_cell.angle_beta   90.00
_cell.angle_gamma   90.00
#
_symmetry.space_group_name_H-M   'P 1'
#
loop_
_entity.id
_entity.type
_entity.pdbx_description
1 polymer ?
#
loop_
_entity_poly.entity_id
_entity_poly.type
_entity_poly.pdbx_seq_one_letter_code
_entity_poly.pdbx_strand_id
1 'polypeptide(L)'
;VSFYALFEITDRYQILNNFYGHGGAPRLILFTEINNSEDLKVTNRPQSKCHNCPALNQSVFCSLNDDVLHEVSEHKVSNTYKKGQTLFVQGNHPFGLYCITSGNIKVTKVGADGKESIVRLASKGDVLGHRSLFTKQHYMATATALEDSNVCFIDKKFIMKLVKKEPTVAMEVIEKLSTDMGAAESKLSSLHQKNVRERLAELLLLLKESHGVKEEDGLYRINLKLTREEMATMIGTANETLIRFISEFKNAGLIKQVAKTIYITNEEELTNWAHLAY
;
A
#
# COMPACT_ATOMS: atom_id res chain seq x y z
N VAL A 1 42.73 14.08 -6.18
CA VAL A 1 41.30 14.14 -6.56
C VAL A 1 40.70 12.82 -6.12
N SER A 2 39.93 12.87 -5.06
CA SER A 2 39.52 11.75 -4.22
C SER A 2 38.42 10.93 -4.91
N PHE A 3 38.54 9.61 -4.86
CA PHE A 3 37.55 8.61 -5.35
C PHE A 3 36.14 8.79 -4.78
N TYR A 4 35.94 9.57 -3.73
CA TYR A 4 34.66 9.90 -3.12
C TYR A 4 33.77 10.85 -3.94
N ALA A 5 34.38 11.69 -4.79
CA ALA A 5 33.63 12.63 -5.62
C ALA A 5 32.95 11.97 -6.83
N LEU A 6 33.45 10.83 -7.30
CA LEU A 6 32.88 10.08 -8.42
C LEU A 6 31.66 9.24 -8.04
N PHE A 7 31.56 8.83 -6.77
CA PHE A 7 30.43 8.03 -6.28
C PHE A 7 29.14 8.86 -6.08
N GLU A 8 29.27 10.13 -5.69
CA GLU A 8 28.11 11.03 -5.56
C GLU A 8 27.50 11.45 -6.90
N ILE A 9 28.29 11.43 -7.98
CA ILE A 9 27.83 11.80 -9.32
C ILE A 9 27.03 10.65 -9.96
N THR A 10 27.39 9.39 -9.68
CA THR A 10 26.72 8.20 -10.25
C THR A 10 25.33 7.99 -9.66
N ASP A 11 25.12 8.26 -8.38
CA ASP A 11 23.79 8.15 -7.73
C ASP A 11 22.81 9.21 -8.22
N ARG A 12 23.29 10.40 -8.57
CA ARG A 12 22.44 11.47 -9.16
C ARG A 12 22.01 11.17 -10.59
N TYR A 13 22.80 10.43 -11.35
CA TYR A 13 22.48 10.03 -12.74
C TYR A 13 21.37 8.96 -12.81
N GLN A 14 21.30 8.07 -11.85
CA GLN A 14 20.23 7.05 -11.83
C GLN A 14 18.86 7.64 -11.46
N ILE A 15 18.80 8.71 -10.69
CA ILE A 15 17.55 9.37 -10.32
C ILE A 15 16.93 10.09 -11.53
N LEU A 16 17.74 10.62 -12.44
CA LEU A 16 17.26 11.37 -13.62
C LEU A 16 16.78 10.47 -14.77
N ASN A 17 17.32 9.27 -14.91
CA ASN A 17 16.89 8.34 -15.97
C ASN A 17 15.51 7.71 -15.73
N ASN A 18 14.99 7.75 -14.52
CA ASN A 18 13.64 7.27 -14.22
C ASN A 18 12.53 8.31 -14.47
N PHE A 19 12.89 9.56 -14.85
CA PHE A 19 11.91 10.63 -15.09
C PHE A 19 11.59 10.89 -16.56
N TYR A 20 12.38 10.35 -17.50
CA TYR A 20 12.16 10.57 -18.94
C TYR A 20 12.07 9.24 -19.68
N GLY A 21 10.85 8.93 -20.15
CA GLY A 21 10.59 7.81 -21.05
C GLY A 21 11.40 7.90 -22.36
N HIS A 22 11.69 6.74 -22.92
CA HIS A 22 12.52 6.50 -24.08
C HIS A 22 12.26 7.43 -25.29
N GLY A 23 13.29 8.09 -25.76
CA GLY A 23 13.35 8.65 -27.11
C GLY A 23 13.81 10.10 -27.22
N GLY A 24 15.10 10.38 -27.03
CA GLY A 24 15.70 11.67 -27.38
C GLY A 24 17.15 11.75 -26.92
N ALA A 25 18.08 12.11 -27.83
CA ALA A 25 19.49 12.28 -27.49
C ALA A 25 19.69 13.36 -26.43
N PRO A 26 20.57 13.15 -25.42
CA PRO A 26 20.79 14.12 -24.35
C PRO A 26 21.48 15.39 -24.91
N ARG A 27 20.79 16.51 -24.90
CA ARG A 27 21.44 17.81 -25.01
C ARG A 27 22.15 18.09 -23.69
N LEU A 28 23.47 18.17 -23.74
CA LEU A 28 24.31 18.62 -22.64
C LEU A 28 23.96 20.09 -22.37
N ILE A 29 23.16 20.34 -21.33
CA ILE A 29 22.98 21.69 -20.77
C ILE A 29 24.08 21.84 -19.75
N LEU A 30 25.08 22.66 -20.09
CA LEU A 30 26.10 23.13 -19.16
C LEU A 30 25.41 23.91 -18.04
N PHE A 31 25.42 23.36 -16.82
CA PHE A 31 25.07 24.09 -15.61
C PHE A 31 26.17 25.09 -15.27
N THR A 32 26.14 26.25 -15.90
CA THR A 32 26.80 27.46 -15.40
C THR A 32 25.71 28.34 -14.80
N GLU A 33 25.90 28.67 -13.52
CA GLU A 33 25.17 29.70 -12.76
C GLU A 33 23.76 29.37 -12.27
N ILE A 34 23.67 28.61 -11.18
CA ILE A 34 22.60 28.81 -10.19
C ILE A 34 23.25 29.27 -8.88
N ASN A 35 23.64 30.53 -8.86
CA ASN A 35 23.90 31.28 -7.63
C ASN A 35 22.66 32.14 -7.35
N ASN A 36 21.57 31.53 -6.91
CA ASN A 36 20.53 32.26 -6.15
C ASN A 36 19.74 31.22 -5.34
N SER A 37 19.97 31.24 -4.04
CA SER A 37 19.33 30.43 -3.02
C SER A 37 17.86 30.86 -2.72
N GLU A 38 17.23 31.66 -3.59
CA GLU A 38 15.89 32.22 -3.32
C GLU A 38 14.74 31.61 -4.17
N ASP A 39 14.99 30.78 -5.18
CA ASP A 39 13.93 30.35 -6.10
C ASP A 39 13.45 28.89 -5.96
N LEU A 40 13.97 28.13 -4.99
CA LEU A 40 13.31 26.91 -4.55
C LEU A 40 12.23 27.28 -3.51
N LYS A 41 11.16 27.91 -3.95
CA LYS A 41 9.89 27.87 -3.21
C LYS A 41 9.41 26.42 -3.16
N VAL A 42 9.97 25.66 -2.21
CA VAL A 42 9.29 24.49 -1.67
C VAL A 42 7.90 24.98 -1.26
N THR A 43 6.90 24.63 -2.02
CA THR A 43 5.52 24.94 -1.66
C THR A 43 5.32 24.35 -0.28
N ASN A 44 5.29 25.20 0.75
CA ASN A 44 4.98 24.86 2.13
C ASN A 44 3.52 24.37 2.15
N ARG A 45 3.30 23.10 1.73
CA ARG A 45 2.03 22.44 2.01
C ARG A 45 1.98 22.28 3.53
N PRO A 46 0.90 22.72 4.19
CA PRO A 46 0.77 22.57 5.62
C PRO A 46 0.91 21.07 5.94
N GLN A 47 2.01 20.69 6.59
CA GLN A 47 2.21 19.33 7.01
C GLN A 47 1.21 19.04 8.13
N SER A 48 0.32 18.06 7.91
CA SER A 48 -0.59 17.62 8.96
C SER A 48 0.24 17.11 10.15
N LYS A 49 0.00 17.64 11.35
CA LYS A 49 0.68 17.17 12.57
C LYS A 49 0.25 15.72 12.87
N CYS A 50 1.17 14.87 13.37
CA CYS A 50 0.85 13.49 13.72
C CYS A 50 -0.25 13.39 14.78
N HIS A 51 -0.30 14.29 15.76
CA HIS A 51 -1.36 14.36 16.78
C HIS A 51 -2.77 14.49 16.18
N ASN A 52 -2.91 15.16 15.06
CA ASN A 52 -4.19 15.36 14.36
C ASN A 52 -4.35 14.39 13.18
N CYS A 53 -3.54 13.34 13.11
CA CYS A 53 -3.59 12.39 12.02
C CYS A 53 -4.81 11.48 12.18
N PRO A 54 -5.72 11.41 11.22
CA PRO A 54 -6.89 10.55 11.30
C PRO A 54 -6.54 9.06 11.35
N ALA A 55 -5.31 8.71 10.97
CA ALA A 55 -4.80 7.34 10.95
C ALA A 55 -3.97 6.97 12.19
N LEU A 56 -3.74 7.90 13.14
CA LEU A 56 -2.84 7.68 14.27
C LEU A 56 -3.19 6.44 15.06
N ASN A 57 -4.45 6.28 15.46
CA ASN A 57 -4.90 5.18 16.31
C ASN A 57 -4.79 3.78 15.67
N GLN A 58 -4.54 3.72 14.37
CA GLN A 58 -4.38 2.47 13.61
C GLN A 58 -2.94 2.29 13.11
N SER A 59 -2.04 3.22 13.46
CA SER A 59 -0.66 3.22 12.97
C SER A 59 0.31 2.67 14.00
N VAL A 60 1.51 2.27 13.56
CA VAL A 60 2.63 1.87 14.44
C VAL A 60 3.15 3.00 15.35
N PHE A 61 2.52 4.16 15.33
CA PHE A 61 2.84 5.31 16.16
C PHE A 61 1.75 5.64 17.17
N CYS A 62 0.70 4.80 17.29
CA CYS A 62 -0.48 5.07 18.12
C CYS A 62 -0.16 5.17 19.63
N SER A 63 0.84 4.44 20.10
CA SER A 63 1.24 4.37 21.52
C SER A 63 2.35 5.36 21.91
N LEU A 64 2.78 6.23 20.97
CA LEU A 64 3.83 7.20 21.25
C LEU A 64 3.33 8.40 22.05
N ASN A 65 4.19 8.90 22.96
CA ASN A 65 3.96 10.15 23.65
C ASN A 65 4.05 11.37 22.71
N ASP A 66 3.56 12.52 23.20
CA ASP A 66 3.44 13.75 22.41
C ASP A 66 4.80 14.28 21.90
N ASP A 67 5.86 14.18 22.70
CA ASP A 67 7.19 14.67 22.33
C ASP A 67 7.75 13.86 21.15
N VAL A 68 7.60 12.56 21.18
CA VAL A 68 8.05 11.66 20.11
C VAL A 68 7.18 11.83 18.86
N LEU A 69 5.86 11.99 19.02
CA LEU A 69 4.97 12.30 17.89
C LEU A 69 5.31 13.64 17.23
N HIS A 70 5.76 14.61 18.02
CA HIS A 70 6.25 15.89 17.49
C HIS A 70 7.54 15.67 16.66
N GLU A 71 8.51 14.90 17.20
CA GLU A 71 9.75 14.56 16.49
C GLU A 71 9.44 13.84 15.17
N VAL A 72 8.51 12.87 15.16
CA VAL A 72 8.04 12.19 13.94
C VAL A 72 7.42 13.18 12.95
N SER A 73 6.62 14.15 13.45
CA SER A 73 5.95 15.14 12.61
C SER A 73 6.93 16.05 11.87
N GLU A 74 8.06 16.38 12.48
CA GLU A 74 9.10 17.22 11.88
C GLU A 74 9.93 16.48 10.82
N HIS A 75 10.04 15.15 10.95
CA HIS A 75 10.86 14.31 10.05
C HIS A 75 10.05 13.62 8.95
N LYS A 76 8.74 13.80 8.90
CA LYS A 76 7.90 13.23 7.84
C LYS A 76 7.66 14.21 6.70
N VAL A 77 7.45 13.68 5.52
CA VAL A 77 6.98 14.44 4.35
C VAL A 77 5.63 13.87 3.92
N SER A 78 4.61 14.72 3.86
CA SER A 78 3.26 14.33 3.42
C SER A 78 3.12 14.50 1.92
N ASN A 79 2.77 13.42 1.22
CA ASN A 79 2.59 13.39 -0.23
C ASN A 79 1.18 12.93 -0.58
N THR A 80 0.62 13.49 -1.65
CA THR A 80 -0.61 13.02 -2.26
C THR A 80 -0.25 12.23 -3.52
N TYR A 81 -0.67 10.99 -3.57
CA TYR A 81 -0.54 10.12 -4.74
C TYR A 81 -1.88 10.04 -5.45
N LYS A 82 -1.88 10.33 -6.74
CA LYS A 82 -3.05 10.14 -7.59
C LYS A 82 -3.24 8.67 -7.92
N LYS A 83 -4.47 8.28 -8.21
CA LYS A 83 -4.78 6.91 -8.69
C LYS A 83 -3.80 6.46 -9.76
N GLY A 84 -3.20 5.27 -9.59
CA GLY A 84 -2.22 4.68 -10.49
C GLY A 84 -0.78 5.14 -10.26
N GLN A 85 -0.52 6.13 -9.40
CA GLN A 85 0.85 6.51 -9.06
C GLN A 85 1.49 5.50 -8.10
N THR A 86 2.77 5.23 -8.32
CA THR A 86 3.56 4.26 -7.56
C THR A 86 4.35 4.95 -6.45
N LEU A 87 4.28 4.40 -5.24
CA LEU A 87 5.04 4.85 -4.07
C LEU A 87 6.48 4.33 -4.13
N PHE A 88 6.64 3.05 -4.42
CA PHE A 88 7.93 2.39 -4.62
C PHE A 88 7.77 1.16 -5.51
N VAL A 89 8.87 0.74 -6.14
CA VAL A 89 8.91 -0.34 -7.12
C VAL A 89 9.71 -1.52 -6.58
N GLN A 90 9.26 -2.75 -6.87
CA GLN A 90 9.97 -3.99 -6.59
C GLN A 90 11.40 -3.93 -7.14
N GLY A 91 12.38 -4.35 -6.34
CA GLY A 91 13.80 -4.33 -6.71
C GLY A 91 14.55 -3.05 -6.34
N ASN A 92 13.88 -1.94 -6.02
CA ASN A 92 14.53 -0.70 -5.58
C ASN A 92 14.99 -0.79 -4.11
N HIS A 93 15.97 0.03 -3.74
CA HIS A 93 16.42 0.15 -2.36
C HIS A 93 15.37 0.80 -1.46
N PRO A 94 15.20 0.34 -0.20
CA PRO A 94 14.28 0.97 0.73
C PRO A 94 14.89 2.26 1.31
N PHE A 95 14.22 3.38 1.06
CA PHE A 95 14.64 4.70 1.55
C PHE A 95 13.94 5.10 2.87
N GLY A 96 12.81 4.48 3.21
CA GLY A 96 12.06 4.82 4.41
C GLY A 96 10.75 4.06 4.54
N LEU A 97 9.91 4.54 5.47
CA LEU A 97 8.55 4.06 5.69
C LEU A 97 7.52 4.96 5.01
N TYR A 98 6.45 4.35 4.57
CA TYR A 98 5.27 5.01 4.00
C TYR A 98 4.07 4.72 4.90
N CYS A 99 3.50 5.75 5.53
CA CYS A 99 2.35 5.66 6.41
C CYS A 99 1.12 6.18 5.67
N ILE A 100 0.11 5.36 5.46
CA ILE A 100 -1.10 5.73 4.74
C ILE A 100 -2.03 6.50 5.68
N THR A 101 -2.33 7.76 5.36
CA THR A 101 -3.25 8.58 6.15
C THR A 101 -4.66 8.60 5.59
N SER A 102 -4.80 8.37 4.28
CA SER A 102 -6.09 8.16 3.61
C SER A 102 -5.90 7.49 2.26
N GLY A 103 -6.95 6.86 1.75
CA GLY A 103 -6.95 6.14 0.48
C GLY A 103 -6.48 4.69 0.60
N ASN A 104 -6.34 4.02 -0.54
CA ASN A 104 -6.04 2.60 -0.66
C ASN A 104 -4.88 2.36 -1.61
N ILE A 105 -3.95 1.51 -1.20
CA ILE A 105 -2.73 1.15 -1.93
C ILE A 105 -2.74 -0.37 -2.19
N LYS A 106 -2.57 -0.77 -3.44
CA LYS A 106 -2.30 -2.16 -3.77
C LYS A 106 -0.80 -2.45 -3.70
N VAL A 107 -0.47 -3.58 -3.12
CA VAL A 107 0.90 -4.11 -3.09
C VAL A 107 0.94 -5.32 -4.01
N THR A 108 1.76 -5.22 -5.05
CA THR A 108 1.83 -6.23 -6.12
C THR A 108 3.21 -6.84 -6.21
N LYS A 109 3.26 -8.10 -6.64
CA LYS A 109 4.50 -8.79 -7.04
C LYS A 109 4.39 -9.20 -8.49
N VAL A 110 5.51 -9.04 -9.21
CA VAL A 110 5.66 -9.57 -10.55
C VAL A 110 6.26 -10.96 -10.45
N GLY A 111 5.58 -11.95 -11.04
CA GLY A 111 6.04 -13.33 -11.14
C GLY A 111 7.11 -13.50 -12.22
N ALA A 112 7.69 -14.70 -12.32
CA ALA A 112 8.68 -15.05 -13.34
C ALA A 112 8.10 -14.98 -14.78
N ASP A 113 6.78 -15.13 -14.91
CA ASP A 113 6.04 -15.00 -16.16
C ASP A 113 5.68 -13.56 -16.53
N GLY A 114 6.15 -12.58 -15.75
CA GLY A 114 5.87 -11.16 -15.94
C GLY A 114 4.48 -10.72 -15.47
N LYS A 115 3.64 -11.64 -14.96
CA LYS A 115 2.31 -11.30 -14.46
C LYS A 115 2.38 -10.66 -13.08
N GLU A 116 1.59 -9.61 -12.94
CA GLU A 116 1.42 -8.90 -11.67
C GLU A 116 0.31 -9.55 -10.85
N SER A 117 0.57 -9.79 -9.57
CA SER A 117 -0.44 -10.29 -8.64
C SER A 117 -0.52 -9.42 -7.39
N ILE A 118 -1.75 -9.12 -6.94
CA ILE A 118 -1.97 -8.39 -5.70
C ILE A 118 -1.76 -9.34 -4.51
N VAL A 119 -0.72 -9.03 -3.74
CA VAL A 119 -0.38 -9.80 -2.53
C VAL A 119 -1.01 -9.20 -1.27
N ARG A 120 -1.30 -7.89 -1.28
CA ARG A 120 -1.89 -7.17 -0.16
C ARG A 120 -2.61 -5.91 -0.63
N LEU A 121 -3.71 -5.58 0.04
CA LEU A 121 -4.28 -4.24 0.06
C LEU A 121 -3.85 -3.55 1.35
N ALA A 122 -3.49 -2.30 1.26
CA ALA A 122 -3.12 -1.48 2.40
C ALA A 122 -3.98 -0.22 2.40
N SER A 123 -4.47 0.16 3.58
CA SER A 123 -5.42 1.25 3.78
C SER A 123 -4.94 2.22 4.86
N LYS A 124 -5.79 3.16 5.22
CA LYS A 124 -5.56 4.11 6.30
C LYS A 124 -5.04 3.39 7.56
N GLY A 125 -3.93 3.89 8.13
CA GLY A 125 -3.26 3.32 9.31
C GLY A 125 -2.15 2.33 8.96
N ASP A 126 -2.18 1.73 7.78
CA ASP A 126 -1.13 0.81 7.38
C ASP A 126 0.20 1.50 7.10
N VAL A 127 1.27 0.72 7.33
CA VAL A 127 2.64 1.09 7.03
C VAL A 127 3.20 0.17 5.95
N LEU A 128 3.89 0.76 4.98
CA LEU A 128 4.55 0.07 3.88
C LEU A 128 6.06 0.33 3.87
N GLY A 129 6.82 -0.59 3.28
CA GLY A 129 8.28 -0.51 3.19
C GLY A 129 9.02 -1.07 4.42
N HIS A 130 8.36 -1.26 5.57
CA HIS A 130 8.96 -1.72 6.83
C HIS A 130 9.72 -3.04 6.68
N ARG A 131 9.20 -4.05 5.97
CA ARG A 131 9.87 -5.34 5.77
C ARG A 131 11.27 -5.16 5.16
N SER A 132 11.36 -4.51 4.02
CA SER A 132 12.62 -4.27 3.31
C SER A 132 13.57 -3.36 4.11
N LEU A 133 13.01 -2.40 4.84
CA LEU A 133 13.79 -1.49 5.68
C LEU A 133 14.58 -2.23 6.76
N PHE A 134 13.92 -3.14 7.49
CA PHE A 134 14.52 -3.87 8.61
C PHE A 134 15.33 -5.10 8.17
N THR A 135 15.00 -5.74 7.06
CA THR A 135 15.77 -6.87 6.50
C THR A 135 16.97 -6.43 5.67
N LYS A 136 17.14 -5.12 5.39
CA LYS A 136 18.17 -4.57 4.51
C LYS A 136 18.14 -5.12 3.07
N GLN A 137 16.99 -5.64 2.65
CA GLN A 137 16.73 -6.13 1.31
C GLN A 137 16.09 -5.04 0.44
N HIS A 138 16.12 -5.22 -0.88
CA HIS A 138 15.34 -4.41 -1.80
C HIS A 138 13.84 -4.57 -1.55
N TYR A 139 13.02 -3.65 -2.06
CA TYR A 139 11.57 -3.82 -2.01
C TYR A 139 11.17 -5.12 -2.70
N MET A 140 10.45 -5.97 -1.98
CA MET A 140 10.01 -7.28 -2.46
C MET A 140 8.70 -7.22 -3.26
N ALA A 141 8.14 -6.02 -3.41
CA ALA A 141 6.88 -5.76 -4.10
C ALA A 141 6.81 -4.30 -4.54
N THR A 142 5.89 -3.99 -5.43
CA THR A 142 5.54 -2.63 -5.87
C THR A 142 4.30 -2.16 -5.12
N ALA A 143 4.26 -0.89 -4.70
CA ALA A 143 3.11 -0.27 -4.07
C ALA A 143 2.53 0.83 -4.96
N THR A 144 1.25 0.72 -5.33
CA THR A 144 0.56 1.63 -6.26
C THR A 144 -0.78 2.07 -5.70
N ALA A 145 -1.10 3.35 -5.82
CA ALA A 145 -2.35 3.92 -5.35
C ALA A 145 -3.55 3.44 -6.19
N LEU A 146 -4.57 2.86 -5.55
CA LEU A 146 -5.83 2.44 -6.18
C LEU A 146 -6.79 3.62 -6.38
N GLU A 147 -6.61 4.67 -5.61
CA GLU A 147 -7.36 5.92 -5.63
C GLU A 147 -6.48 7.06 -5.13
N ASP A 148 -6.96 8.30 -5.16
CA ASP A 148 -6.23 9.43 -4.61
C ASP A 148 -5.96 9.20 -3.12
N SER A 149 -4.70 9.13 -2.75
CA SER A 149 -4.24 8.67 -1.44
C SER A 149 -3.24 9.65 -0.84
N ASN A 150 -3.36 9.92 0.47
CA ASN A 150 -2.38 10.69 1.20
C ASN A 150 -1.46 9.77 2.00
N VAL A 151 -0.16 9.94 1.82
CA VAL A 151 0.85 9.08 2.42
C VAL A 151 1.97 9.94 2.99
N CYS A 152 2.34 9.69 4.24
CA CYS A 152 3.51 10.29 4.86
C CYS A 152 4.72 9.39 4.62
N PHE A 153 5.80 9.97 4.16
CA PHE A 153 7.10 9.32 4.05
C PHE A 153 8.00 9.74 5.21
N ILE A 154 8.68 8.78 5.81
CA ILE A 154 9.66 8.98 6.89
C ILE A 154 10.94 8.28 6.51
N ASP A 155 12.05 9.00 6.50
CA ASP A 155 13.32 8.45 6.02
C ASP A 155 13.89 7.35 6.93
N LYS A 156 14.70 6.48 6.31
CA LYS A 156 15.31 5.32 6.96
C LYS A 156 16.20 5.69 8.16
N LYS A 157 16.99 6.77 8.05
CA LYS A 157 17.95 7.14 9.10
C LYS A 157 17.19 7.54 10.36
N PHE A 158 16.14 8.34 10.19
CA PHE A 158 15.30 8.76 11.30
C PHE A 158 14.58 7.56 11.94
N ILE A 159 13.92 6.69 11.15
CA ILE A 159 13.23 5.50 11.69
C ILE A 159 14.20 4.58 12.44
N MET A 160 15.39 4.34 11.90
CA MET A 160 16.38 3.48 12.57
C MET A 160 16.92 4.08 13.88
N LYS A 161 16.96 5.42 13.97
CA LYS A 161 17.27 6.13 15.22
C LYS A 161 16.09 6.03 16.20
N LEU A 162 14.89 6.26 15.73
CA LEU A 162 13.66 6.23 16.53
C LEU A 162 13.44 4.86 17.17
N VAL A 163 13.51 3.78 16.40
CA VAL A 163 13.36 2.40 16.91
C VAL A 163 14.38 2.05 17.99
N LYS A 164 15.60 2.61 17.92
CA LYS A 164 16.61 2.41 18.97
C LYS A 164 16.35 3.24 20.23
N LYS A 165 15.80 4.45 20.06
CA LYS A 165 15.51 5.39 21.15
C LYS A 165 14.24 5.01 21.89
N GLU A 166 13.22 4.56 21.16
CA GLU A 166 11.87 4.30 21.64
C GLU A 166 11.53 2.81 21.47
N PRO A 167 11.74 1.97 22.48
CA PRO A 167 11.42 0.53 22.42
C PRO A 167 9.95 0.24 22.06
N THR A 168 9.03 1.12 22.42
CA THR A 168 7.61 1.02 22.09
C THR A 168 7.39 0.96 20.59
N VAL A 169 8.11 1.78 19.80
CA VAL A 169 8.04 1.73 18.33
C VAL A 169 8.51 0.38 17.79
N ALA A 170 9.55 -0.20 18.41
CA ALA A 170 10.03 -1.51 18.01
C ALA A 170 8.97 -2.59 18.25
N MET A 171 8.27 -2.54 19.39
CA MET A 171 7.18 -3.48 19.72
C MET A 171 6.01 -3.35 18.75
N GLU A 172 5.57 -2.14 18.43
CA GLU A 172 4.50 -1.89 17.45
C GLU A 172 4.88 -2.42 16.05
N VAL A 173 6.14 -2.25 15.65
CA VAL A 173 6.63 -2.82 14.37
C VAL A 173 6.66 -4.35 14.43
N ILE A 174 7.06 -4.97 15.54
CA ILE A 174 7.06 -6.42 15.72
C ILE A 174 5.61 -6.95 15.65
N GLU A 175 4.68 -6.31 16.36
CA GLU A 175 3.26 -6.67 16.33
C GLU A 175 2.70 -6.58 14.89
N LYS A 176 3.00 -5.50 14.18
CA LYS A 176 2.60 -5.33 12.78
C LYS A 176 3.18 -6.42 11.88
N LEU A 177 4.46 -6.76 12.03
CA LEU A 177 5.10 -7.83 11.26
C LEU A 177 4.49 -9.19 11.57
N SER A 178 4.18 -9.48 12.85
CA SER A 178 3.56 -10.72 13.27
C SER A 178 2.14 -10.86 12.70
N THR A 179 1.35 -9.79 12.75
CA THR A 179 0.01 -9.73 12.16
C THR A 179 0.06 -9.92 10.63
N ASP A 180 0.97 -9.22 9.95
CA ASP A 180 1.15 -9.35 8.50
C ASP A 180 1.59 -10.78 8.11
N MET A 181 2.40 -11.45 8.94
CA MET A 181 2.80 -12.84 8.74
C MET A 181 1.61 -13.79 8.89
N GLY A 182 0.83 -13.66 9.97
CA GLY A 182 -0.37 -14.48 10.19
C GLY A 182 -1.40 -14.32 9.06
N ALA A 183 -1.60 -13.11 8.57
CA ALA A 183 -2.47 -12.87 7.40
C ALA A 183 -1.93 -13.55 6.12
N ALA A 184 -0.61 -13.55 5.92
CA ALA A 184 0.00 -14.22 4.78
C ALA A 184 -0.12 -15.76 4.88
N GLU A 185 0.04 -16.34 6.07
CA GLU A 185 -0.14 -17.77 6.34
C GLU A 185 -1.60 -18.20 6.13
N SER A 186 -2.55 -17.42 6.63
CA SER A 186 -3.99 -17.65 6.42
C SER A 186 -4.35 -17.63 4.93
N LYS A 187 -3.80 -16.68 4.18
CA LYS A 187 -4.01 -16.61 2.73
C LYS A 187 -3.40 -17.81 2.01
N LEU A 188 -2.21 -18.26 2.42
CA LEU A 188 -1.58 -19.45 1.87
C LEU A 188 -2.43 -20.69 2.13
N SER A 189 -2.92 -20.87 3.35
CA SER A 189 -3.84 -21.95 3.73
C SER A 189 -5.12 -21.92 2.88
N SER A 190 -5.74 -20.74 2.72
CA SER A 190 -6.92 -20.55 1.88
C SER A 190 -6.67 -20.96 0.42
N LEU A 191 -5.52 -20.60 -0.16
CA LEU A 191 -5.15 -20.99 -1.52
C LEU A 191 -5.00 -22.51 -1.70
N HIS A 192 -4.56 -23.23 -0.66
CA HIS A 192 -4.37 -24.67 -0.70
C HIS A 192 -5.63 -25.48 -0.38
N GLN A 193 -6.44 -24.99 0.56
CA GLN A 193 -7.56 -25.75 1.11
C GLN A 193 -8.91 -25.41 0.48
N LYS A 194 -9.08 -24.16 0.00
CA LYS A 194 -10.35 -23.67 -0.52
C LYS A 194 -10.40 -23.69 -2.04
N ASN A 195 -11.57 -24.03 -2.59
CA ASN A 195 -11.82 -23.87 -4.02
C ASN A 195 -12.02 -22.37 -4.39
N VAL A 196 -12.09 -22.08 -5.69
CA VAL A 196 -12.18 -20.68 -6.18
C VAL A 196 -13.44 -19.97 -5.70
N ARG A 197 -14.58 -20.69 -5.58
CA ARG A 197 -15.84 -20.13 -5.11
C ARG A 197 -15.73 -19.68 -3.64
N GLU A 198 -15.19 -20.53 -2.79
CA GLU A 198 -14.94 -20.26 -1.38
C GLU A 198 -13.99 -19.08 -1.19
N ARG A 199 -12.90 -19.02 -1.97
CA ARG A 199 -11.95 -17.90 -1.93
C ARG A 199 -12.58 -16.57 -2.40
N LEU A 200 -13.52 -16.62 -3.36
CA LEU A 200 -14.25 -15.41 -3.76
C LEU A 200 -15.18 -14.93 -2.65
N ALA A 201 -15.89 -15.83 -1.98
CA ALA A 201 -16.73 -15.49 -0.85
C ALA A 201 -15.92 -14.89 0.29
N GLU A 202 -14.80 -15.50 0.65
CA GLU A 202 -13.86 -14.99 1.64
C GLU A 202 -13.31 -13.59 1.27
N LEU A 203 -12.91 -13.37 0.02
CA LEU A 203 -12.46 -12.05 -0.46
C LEU A 203 -13.56 -10.99 -0.29
N LEU A 204 -14.80 -11.30 -0.64
CA LEU A 204 -15.93 -10.36 -0.54
C LEU A 204 -16.23 -10.00 0.92
N LEU A 205 -16.15 -10.97 1.84
CA LEU A 205 -16.30 -10.72 3.28
C LEU A 205 -15.16 -9.86 3.83
N LEU A 206 -13.91 -10.16 3.46
CA LEU A 206 -12.75 -9.35 3.83
C LEU A 206 -12.89 -7.90 3.32
N LEU A 207 -13.35 -7.72 2.08
CA LEU A 207 -13.59 -6.39 1.51
C LEU A 207 -14.76 -5.67 2.18
N LYS A 208 -15.78 -6.41 2.63
CA LYS A 208 -16.89 -5.84 3.42
C LYS A 208 -16.38 -5.37 4.78
N GLU A 209 -15.57 -6.17 5.48
CA GLU A 209 -15.02 -5.82 6.79
C GLU A 209 -14.14 -4.57 6.72
N SER A 210 -13.25 -4.50 5.73
CA SER A 210 -12.27 -3.41 5.60
C SER A 210 -12.81 -2.17 4.88
N HIS A 211 -13.75 -2.31 3.94
CA HIS A 211 -14.23 -1.26 3.04
C HIS A 211 -15.75 -1.23 2.89
N GLY A 212 -16.48 -1.94 3.72
CA GLY A 212 -17.94 -1.99 3.68
C GLY A 212 -18.55 -0.71 4.25
N VAL A 213 -19.51 -0.15 3.52
CA VAL A 213 -20.38 0.93 3.99
C VAL A 213 -21.79 0.39 4.03
N LYS A 214 -22.40 0.44 5.22
CA LYS A 214 -23.81 0.03 5.38
C LYS A 214 -24.71 1.11 4.80
N GLU A 215 -25.56 0.73 3.85
CA GLU A 215 -26.52 1.60 3.21
C GLU A 215 -27.85 1.63 3.99
N GLU A 216 -28.74 2.56 3.68
CA GLU A 216 -30.04 2.73 4.35
C GLU A 216 -30.97 1.51 4.20
N ASP A 217 -30.85 0.78 3.08
CA ASP A 217 -31.59 -0.46 2.82
C ASP A 217 -31.03 -1.70 3.54
N GLY A 218 -30.00 -1.50 4.38
CA GLY A 218 -29.35 -2.55 5.16
C GLY A 218 -28.26 -3.34 4.42
N LEU A 219 -28.06 -3.09 3.13
CA LEU A 219 -27.02 -3.73 2.34
C LEU A 219 -25.64 -3.17 2.67
N TYR A 220 -24.59 -3.97 2.44
CA TYR A 220 -23.22 -3.50 2.54
C TYR A 220 -22.63 -3.24 1.16
N ARG A 221 -22.35 -1.97 0.88
CA ARG A 221 -21.64 -1.55 -0.32
C ARG A 221 -20.14 -1.67 -0.10
N ILE A 222 -19.44 -2.39 -0.97
CA ILE A 222 -17.96 -2.42 -0.96
C ILE A 222 -17.46 -1.12 -1.59
N ASN A 223 -16.90 -0.24 -0.76
CA ASN A 223 -16.40 1.08 -1.16
C ASN A 223 -14.94 1.05 -1.62
N LEU A 224 -14.55 0.00 -2.34
CA LEU A 224 -13.25 -0.13 -3.00
C LEU A 224 -13.46 -0.56 -4.45
N LYS A 225 -12.89 0.21 -5.38
CA LYS A 225 -13.01 -0.06 -6.82
C LYS A 225 -11.85 -0.94 -7.29
N LEU A 226 -12.08 -2.24 -7.32
CA LEU A 226 -11.16 -3.22 -7.91
C LEU A 226 -11.66 -3.63 -9.30
N THR A 227 -10.73 -3.84 -10.22
CA THR A 227 -11.02 -4.47 -11.51
C THR A 227 -11.25 -5.97 -11.32
N ARG A 228 -11.86 -6.62 -12.32
CA ARG A 228 -12.04 -8.07 -12.32
C ARG A 228 -10.69 -8.79 -12.31
N GLU A 229 -9.75 -8.29 -13.06
CA GLU A 229 -8.38 -8.83 -13.09
C GLU A 229 -7.71 -8.73 -11.72
N GLU A 230 -7.80 -7.59 -11.04
CA GLU A 230 -7.28 -7.41 -9.68
C GLU A 230 -7.92 -8.39 -8.69
N MET A 231 -9.23 -8.57 -8.72
CA MET A 231 -9.93 -9.56 -7.88
C MET A 231 -9.48 -11.00 -8.22
N ALA A 232 -9.34 -11.32 -9.50
CA ALA A 232 -8.93 -12.65 -9.96
C ALA A 232 -7.51 -12.99 -9.46
N THR A 233 -6.57 -12.03 -9.55
CA THR A 233 -5.21 -12.23 -9.03
C THR A 233 -5.20 -12.39 -7.51
N MET A 234 -6.07 -11.69 -6.78
CA MET A 234 -6.17 -11.81 -5.33
C MET A 234 -6.61 -13.20 -4.87
N ILE A 235 -7.49 -13.87 -5.60
CA ILE A 235 -7.98 -15.21 -5.27
C ILE A 235 -7.26 -16.34 -6.04
N GLY A 236 -6.25 -15.98 -6.84
CA GLY A 236 -5.43 -16.94 -7.59
C GLY A 236 -6.24 -17.69 -8.65
N THR A 237 -6.96 -16.99 -9.53
CA THR A 237 -7.75 -17.58 -10.62
C THR A 237 -7.66 -16.76 -11.91
N ALA A 238 -8.14 -17.35 -13.00
CA ALA A 238 -8.30 -16.62 -14.27
C ALA A 238 -9.50 -15.67 -14.22
N ASN A 239 -9.41 -14.58 -14.99
CA ASN A 239 -10.45 -13.54 -15.03
C ASN A 239 -11.82 -14.09 -15.48
N GLU A 240 -11.83 -15.01 -16.48
CA GLU A 240 -13.03 -15.64 -16.99
C GLU A 240 -13.74 -16.49 -15.90
N THR A 241 -12.94 -17.18 -15.10
CA THR A 241 -13.45 -17.99 -13.97
C THR A 241 -14.07 -17.09 -12.90
N LEU A 242 -13.41 -15.97 -12.56
CA LEU A 242 -13.96 -14.98 -11.63
C LEU A 242 -15.30 -14.43 -12.13
N ILE A 243 -15.38 -14.03 -13.41
CA ILE A 243 -16.62 -13.47 -14.01
C ILE A 243 -17.76 -14.47 -13.89
N ARG A 244 -17.49 -15.75 -14.15
CA ARG A 244 -18.49 -16.82 -13.99
C ARG A 244 -19.01 -16.92 -12.56
N PHE A 245 -18.11 -16.95 -11.56
CA PHE A 245 -18.52 -17.04 -10.15
C PHE A 245 -19.22 -15.76 -9.65
N ILE A 246 -18.82 -14.58 -10.10
CA ILE A 246 -19.56 -13.34 -9.79
C ILE A 246 -21.01 -13.45 -10.31
N SER A 247 -21.22 -14.00 -11.51
CA SER A 247 -22.55 -14.21 -12.06
C SER A 247 -23.35 -15.25 -11.26
N GLU A 248 -22.70 -16.31 -10.83
CA GLU A 248 -23.30 -17.33 -9.95
C GLU A 248 -23.75 -16.72 -8.62
N PHE A 249 -22.89 -15.93 -7.96
CA PHE A 249 -23.20 -15.27 -6.68
C PHE A 249 -24.36 -14.27 -6.81
N LYS A 250 -24.45 -13.58 -7.95
CA LYS A 250 -25.59 -12.70 -8.25
C LYS A 250 -26.88 -13.49 -8.40
N ASN A 251 -26.85 -14.61 -9.13
CA ASN A 251 -28.03 -15.45 -9.36
C ASN A 251 -28.49 -16.13 -8.07
N ALA A 252 -27.56 -16.48 -7.17
CA ALA A 252 -27.85 -17.00 -5.84
C ALA A 252 -28.33 -15.93 -4.84
N GLY A 253 -28.37 -14.66 -5.23
CA GLY A 253 -28.82 -13.58 -4.35
C GLY A 253 -27.84 -13.23 -3.23
N LEU A 254 -26.55 -13.63 -3.32
CA LEU A 254 -25.54 -13.33 -2.32
C LEU A 254 -24.98 -11.91 -2.46
N ILE A 255 -24.92 -11.44 -3.69
CA ILE A 255 -24.44 -10.11 -4.03
C ILE A 255 -25.34 -9.46 -5.09
N LYS A 256 -25.37 -8.13 -5.07
CA LYS A 256 -25.89 -7.30 -6.14
C LYS A 256 -24.77 -6.47 -6.74
N GLN A 257 -24.77 -6.26 -8.02
CA GLN A 257 -23.82 -5.40 -8.69
C GLN A 257 -24.53 -4.27 -9.40
N VAL A 258 -24.11 -3.04 -9.11
CA VAL A 258 -24.55 -1.82 -9.81
C VAL A 258 -23.32 -1.17 -10.44
N ALA A 259 -23.25 -1.14 -11.75
CA ALA A 259 -22.07 -0.74 -12.51
C ALA A 259 -20.82 -1.54 -12.07
N LYS A 260 -19.82 -0.88 -11.47
CA LYS A 260 -18.59 -1.51 -10.97
C LYS A 260 -18.60 -1.79 -9.46
N THR A 261 -19.69 -1.42 -8.77
CA THR A 261 -19.80 -1.54 -7.32
C THR A 261 -20.52 -2.84 -6.95
N ILE A 262 -20.00 -3.55 -5.97
CA ILE A 262 -20.58 -4.78 -5.42
C ILE A 262 -21.25 -4.44 -4.10
N TYR A 263 -22.46 -4.97 -3.91
CA TYR A 263 -23.21 -4.93 -2.67
C TYR A 263 -23.37 -6.37 -2.16
N ILE A 264 -23.14 -6.59 -0.87
CA ILE A 264 -23.44 -7.87 -0.21
C ILE A 264 -24.89 -7.81 0.23
N THR A 265 -25.70 -8.77 -0.23
CA THR A 265 -27.13 -8.86 0.02
C THR A 265 -27.48 -9.92 1.05
N ASN A 266 -26.68 -10.99 1.16
CA ASN A 266 -26.84 -12.05 2.15
C ASN A 266 -25.47 -12.44 2.70
N GLU A 267 -25.12 -11.86 3.84
CA GLU A 267 -23.83 -12.09 4.50
C GLU A 267 -23.74 -13.47 5.12
N GLU A 268 -24.82 -13.94 5.75
CA GLU A 268 -24.84 -15.25 6.41
C GLU A 268 -24.56 -16.38 5.41
N GLU A 269 -25.28 -16.36 4.29
CA GLU A 269 -25.08 -17.37 3.26
C GLU A 269 -23.72 -17.22 2.56
N LEU A 270 -23.21 -15.99 2.40
CA LEU A 270 -21.87 -15.76 1.88
C LEU A 270 -20.80 -16.32 2.82
N THR A 271 -21.02 -16.25 4.13
CA THR A 271 -20.14 -16.84 5.16
C THR A 271 -20.16 -18.36 5.09
N ASN A 272 -21.33 -18.96 4.91
CA ASN A 272 -21.46 -20.41 4.67
C ASN A 272 -20.69 -20.84 3.43
N TRP A 273 -20.78 -20.07 2.33
CA TRP A 273 -20.05 -20.36 1.10
C TRP A 273 -18.53 -20.17 1.23
N ALA A 274 -18.09 -19.33 2.14
CA ALA A 274 -16.66 -19.13 2.45
C ALA A 274 -16.09 -20.26 3.33
N HIS A 275 -16.95 -21.13 3.89
CA HIS A 275 -16.59 -22.12 4.90
C HIS A 275 -15.77 -21.53 6.04
N LEU A 276 -16.18 -20.34 6.50
CA LEU A 276 -15.61 -19.73 7.69
C LEU A 276 -16.33 -20.30 8.91
N ALA A 277 -15.63 -21.13 9.69
CA ALA A 277 -16.08 -21.50 11.02
C ALA A 277 -15.86 -20.27 11.95
N TYR A 278 -16.90 -19.83 12.64
CA TYR A 278 -16.80 -18.85 13.72
C TYR A 278 -16.52 -19.58 15.04
#